data_6e14bf238eb72958ac113b8901f5760b
#
_entry.id   6e14bf238eb72958ac113b8901f5760b
#
_cell.length_a   1.000
_cell.length_b   1.000
_cell.length_c   1.000
_cell.angle_alpha   90.00
_cell.angle_beta   90.00
_cell.angle_gamma   90.00
#
_symmetry.space_group_name_H-M   'P 1'
#
loop_
_entity.id
_entity.type
_entity.pdbx_description
1 polymer ?
#
loop_
_entity_poly.entity_id
_entity_poly.type
_entity_poly.pdbx_seq_one_letter_code
_entity_poly.pdbx_strand_id
1 'polypeptide(L)' 'MDIDLIQAFYTLAEYKSFTKAADILCISQSALSHRMHVLEDELGVTLVERGRGKREFHLSPSGLAFVPLA' A
#
# COMPACT_ATOMS: atom_id res chain seq x y z
N MET A 1 -0.25 14.28 5.43
CA MET A 1 0.18 12.98 4.87
C MET A 1 1.69 12.92 4.90
N ASP A 2 2.23 11.94 5.59
CA ASP A 2 3.68 11.84 5.75
C ASP A 2 4.32 11.17 4.56
N ILE A 3 5.56 11.55 4.29
CA ILE A 3 6.31 10.92 3.21
C ILE A 3 6.46 9.42 3.44
N ASP A 4 6.50 9.00 4.71
CA ASP A 4 6.59 7.58 5.02
C ASP A 4 5.39 6.80 4.52
N LEU A 5 4.20 7.39 4.57
CA LEU A 5 3.00 6.76 4.08
C LEU A 5 3.04 6.61 2.56
N ILE A 6 3.50 7.66 1.89
CA ILE A 6 3.60 7.64 0.43
C ILE A 6 4.63 6.62 -0.01
N GLN A 7 5.78 6.58 0.67
CA GLN A 7 6.83 5.64 0.35
C GLN A 7 6.35 4.20 0.56
N ALA A 8 5.60 3.97 1.63
CA ALA A 8 5.05 2.64 1.87
C ALA A 8 4.12 2.22 0.75
N PHE A 9 3.27 3.12 0.29
CA PHE A 9 2.35 2.81 -0.80
C PHE A 9 3.10 2.51 -2.08
N TYR A 10 4.08 3.33 -2.44
CA TYR A 10 4.83 3.11 -3.67
C TYR A 10 5.61 1.80 -3.63
N THR A 11 6.20 1.48 -2.49
CA THR A 11 6.92 0.22 -2.35
C THR A 11 5.98 -0.96 -2.52
N LEU A 12 4.81 -0.87 -1.89
CA LEU A 12 3.81 -1.93 -2.01
C LEU A 12 3.34 -2.08 -3.45
N ALA A 13 3.11 -0.96 -4.13
CA ALA A 13 2.66 -0.98 -5.52
C ALA A 13 3.72 -1.58 -6.44
N GLU A 14 4.99 -1.29 -6.16
CA GLU A 14 6.08 -1.77 -6.99
C GLU A 14 6.27 -3.27 -6.86
N TYR A 15 6.27 -3.78 -5.63
CA TYR A 15 6.56 -5.18 -5.39
C TYR A 15 5.32 -6.06 -5.37
N LYS A 16 4.16 -5.47 -5.24
CA LYS A 16 2.86 -6.16 -5.27
C LYS A 16 2.81 -7.30 -4.25
N SER A 17 3.44 -7.08 -3.12
CA SER A 17 3.49 -8.06 -2.05
C SER A 17 3.69 -7.36 -0.72
N PHE A 18 2.77 -7.60 0.21
CA PHE A 18 2.91 -7.05 1.56
C PHE A 18 4.16 -7.59 2.24
N THR A 19 4.46 -8.86 2.04
CA THR A 19 5.63 -9.48 2.65
C THR A 19 6.91 -8.81 2.17
N LYS A 20 7.07 -8.68 0.87
CA LYS A 20 8.28 -8.08 0.31
C LYS A 20 8.38 -6.61 0.64
N ALA A 21 7.29 -5.89 0.53
CA ALA A 21 7.31 -4.46 0.81
C ALA A 21 7.67 -4.22 2.27
N ALA A 22 7.10 -4.99 3.20
CA ALA A 22 7.42 -4.85 4.61
C ALA A 22 8.90 -5.14 4.87
N ASP A 23 9.44 -6.16 4.22
CA ASP A 23 10.86 -6.48 4.36
C ASP A 23 11.73 -5.33 3.89
N ILE A 24 11.42 -4.77 2.74
CA ILE A 24 12.21 -3.67 2.18
C ILE A 24 12.12 -2.44 3.07
N LEU A 25 10.96 -2.19 3.64
CA LEU A 25 10.75 -1.05 4.52
C LEU A 25 11.23 -1.31 5.94
N CYS A 26 11.63 -2.54 6.24
CA CYS A 26 12.09 -2.95 7.56
C CYS A 26 11.01 -2.77 8.62
N ILE A 27 9.79 -3.10 8.27
CA ILE A 27 8.65 -3.05 9.20
C ILE A 27 7.89 -4.36 9.12
N SER A 28 7.00 -4.59 10.08
CA SER A 28 6.13 -5.76 10.05
C SER A 28 5.02 -5.56 9.01
N GLN A 29 4.42 -6.67 8.60
CA GLN A 29 3.28 -6.60 7.69
C GLN A 29 2.11 -5.87 8.34
N SER A 30 1.92 -6.06 9.65
CA SER A 30 0.88 -5.36 10.38
C SER A 30 1.10 -3.85 10.34
N ALA A 31 2.35 -3.44 10.51
CA ALA A 31 2.68 -2.02 10.46
C ALA A 31 2.43 -1.45 9.07
N LEU A 32 2.79 -2.21 8.02
CA LEU A 32 2.55 -1.77 6.66
C LEU A 32 1.05 -1.64 6.39
N SER A 33 0.29 -2.64 6.83
CA SER A 33 -1.16 -2.60 6.66
C SER A 33 -1.76 -1.39 7.37
N HIS A 34 -1.27 -1.08 8.56
CA HIS A 34 -1.72 0.08 9.31
C HIS A 34 -1.41 1.38 8.54
N ARG A 35 -0.22 1.48 7.97
CA ARG A 35 0.15 2.66 7.20
C ARG A 35 -0.77 2.85 6.01
N MET A 36 -1.15 1.76 5.36
CA MET A 36 -2.07 1.84 4.23
C MET A 36 -3.43 2.35 4.68
N HIS A 37 -3.93 1.88 5.83
CA HIS A 37 -5.21 2.36 6.34
C HIS A 37 -5.17 3.85 6.67
N VAL A 38 -4.08 4.30 7.28
CA VAL A 38 -3.93 5.72 7.61
C VAL A 38 -3.92 6.55 6.33
N LEU A 39 -3.18 6.11 5.33
CA LEU A 39 -3.10 6.83 4.07
C LEU A 39 -4.46 6.89 3.39
N GLU A 40 -5.16 5.77 3.37
CA GLU A 40 -6.49 5.73 2.75
C GLU A 40 -7.46 6.65 3.48
N ASP A 41 -7.39 6.68 4.80
CA ASP A 41 -8.24 7.58 5.59
C ASP A 41 -7.96 9.04 5.25
N GLU A 42 -6.70 9.39 5.12
CA GLU A 42 -6.33 10.77 4.81
C GLU A 42 -6.78 11.19 3.42
N LEU A 43 -6.71 10.27 2.48
CA LEU A 43 -7.11 10.56 1.10
C LEU A 43 -8.61 10.41 0.88
N GLY A 44 -9.28 9.71 1.78
CA GLY A 44 -10.71 9.48 1.65
C GLY A 44 -11.07 8.48 0.57
N VAL A 45 -10.13 7.64 0.15
CA VAL A 45 -10.36 6.64 -0.89
C VAL A 45 -9.65 5.35 -0.53
N THR A 46 -10.13 4.26 -1.10
CA THR A 46 -9.46 2.96 -0.97
C THR A 46 -8.41 2.85 -2.06
N LEU A 47 -7.17 2.60 -1.64
CA LEU A 47 -6.06 2.46 -2.58
C LEU A 47 -5.74 1.01 -2.89
N VAL A 48 -5.95 0.13 -1.92
CA VAL A 48 -5.58 -1.28 -2.02
C VAL A 48 -6.80 -2.11 -1.74
N GLU A 49 -7.10 -3.04 -2.64
CA GLU A 49 -8.19 -3.98 -2.47
C GLU A 49 -7.60 -5.35 -2.26
N ARG A 50 -8.05 -6.03 -1.21
CA ARG A 50 -7.53 -7.34 -0.88
C ARG A 50 -8.41 -8.40 -1.48
N GLY A 51 -7.75 -9.38 -2.12
CA GLY A 51 -8.47 -10.52 -2.62
C GLY A 51 -8.85 -11.47 -1.50
N ARG A 52 -9.46 -12.57 -1.85
CA ARG A 52 -9.86 -13.58 -0.88
C ARG A 52 -8.66 -14.29 -0.29
N GLY A 53 -7.60 -14.43 -1.07
CA GLY A 53 -6.37 -15.01 -0.58
C GLY A 53 -5.65 -14.05 0.34
N LYS A 54 -4.96 -14.59 1.33
CA LYS A 54 -4.31 -13.76 2.33
C LYS A 54 -3.18 -12.93 1.75
N ARG A 55 -2.63 -13.36 0.63
CA ARG A 55 -1.47 -12.69 0.06
C ARG A 55 -1.81 -11.91 -1.19
N GLU A 56 -3.04 -12.06 -1.67
CA GLU A 56 -3.43 -11.41 -2.89
C GLU A 56 -4.01 -10.06 -2.62
N PHE A 57 -3.60 -9.11 -3.39
CA PHE A 57 -4.19 -7.79 -3.38
C PHE A 57 -3.96 -7.15 -4.73
N HIS A 58 -4.71 -6.12 -5.01
CA HIS A 58 -4.49 -5.33 -6.20
C HIS A 58 -4.86 -3.89 -5.87
N LEU A 59 -4.36 -2.98 -6.67
CA LEU A 59 -4.66 -1.58 -6.48
C LEU A 59 -6.07 -1.30 -6.95
N SER A 60 -6.79 -0.49 -6.18
CA SER A 60 -8.09 0.00 -6.61
C SER A 60 -7.90 0.97 -7.79
N PRO A 61 -8.97 1.33 -8.50
CA PRO A 61 -8.83 2.36 -9.53
C PRO A 61 -8.23 3.66 -8.99
N SER A 62 -8.58 4.03 -7.76
CA SER A 62 -7.98 5.21 -7.13
C SER A 62 -6.51 5.00 -6.87
N GLY A 63 -6.12 3.79 -6.45
CA GLY A 63 -4.71 3.49 -6.21
C GLY A 63 -3.90 3.54 -7.48
N LEU A 64 -4.45 3.01 -8.58
CA LEU A 64 -3.78 3.07 -9.87
C LEU A 64 -3.58 4.50 -10.33
N ALA A 65 -4.57 5.35 -10.10
CA ALA A 65 -4.46 6.75 -10.48
C ALA A 65 -3.43 7.49 -9.62
N PHE A 66 -3.23 7.05 -8.38
CA PHE A 66 -2.32 7.69 -7.45
C PHE A 66 -0.87 7.35 -7.75
N VAL A 67 -0.60 6.19 -8.31
CA VAL A 67 0.77 5.79 -8.66
C VAL A 67 1.21 6.60 -9.86
N PRO A 68 2.33 7.33 -9.76
CA PRO A 68 2.80 8.09 -10.90
C PRO A 68 3.21 7.18 -12.03
N LEU A 69 2.97 7.62 -13.23
CA LEU A 69 3.43 6.92 -14.41
C LEU A 69 4.91 7.19 -14.53
N ALA A 70 5.68 6.23 -14.11
CA ALA A 70 7.13 6.39 -14.15
C ALA A 70 7.64 6.16 -15.55
#